data_372693f2c1df741e48214568c783967c
#
_entry.id   372693f2c1df741e48214568c783967c
#
_cell.length_a   1.000
_cell.length_b   1.000
_cell.length_c   1.000
_cell.angle_alpha   90.00
_cell.angle_beta   90.00
_cell.angle_gamma   90.00
#
_symmetry.space_group_name_H-M   'P 1'
#
loop_
_entity.id
_entity.type
_entity.pdbx_description
1 polymer ?
#
loop_
_entity_poly.entity_id
_entity_poly.type
_entity_poly.pdbx_seq_one_letter_code
_entity_poly.pdbx_strand_id
1 'polypeptide(L)'
;MYFSNTQSGHMNYFPTVLCNSHQFNKTVLNDNLLYAIFDKPPKEQPQFLGPSDYDLMIESGAAFATRFQSNDPVLNRIDTEILNRGPGHIVPGGWCLGEPGNDTCLVWGDADVVRPGSGARRLEKRIVGLLSNGRFRRNRCVVVE
;
A
#
# COMPACT_ATOMS: atom_id res chain seq x y z
N MET A 1 -19.50 -9.98 22.85
CA MET A 1 -18.89 -9.32 21.67
C MET A 1 -18.37 -10.39 20.71
N TYR A 2 -18.78 -10.38 19.45
CA TYR A 2 -18.45 -11.44 18.48
C TYR A 2 -16.94 -11.60 18.26
N PHE A 3 -16.25 -10.49 18.02
CA PHE A 3 -14.82 -10.50 17.68
C PHE A 3 -13.85 -10.70 18.84
N SER A 4 -14.29 -10.62 20.09
CA SER A 4 -13.41 -10.78 21.26
C SER A 4 -12.91 -12.22 21.44
N ASN A 5 -13.60 -13.19 20.85
CA ASN A 5 -13.29 -14.62 20.97
C ASN A 5 -12.79 -15.25 19.66
N THR A 6 -12.52 -14.44 18.63
CA THR A 6 -12.00 -14.92 17.36
C THR A 6 -10.50 -14.67 17.26
N GLN A 7 -9.76 -15.64 16.76
CA GLN A 7 -8.35 -15.47 16.42
C GLN A 7 -8.22 -14.36 15.37
N SER A 8 -7.35 -13.38 15.65
CA SER A 8 -7.15 -12.20 14.77
C SER A 8 -8.43 -11.38 14.50
N GLY A 9 -9.30 -11.24 15.50
CA GLY A 9 -10.57 -10.52 15.39
C GLY A 9 -10.45 -9.10 14.82
N HIS A 10 -9.33 -8.42 15.09
CA HIS A 10 -9.03 -7.10 14.55
C HIS A 10 -8.89 -7.07 13.01
N MET A 11 -8.41 -8.15 12.38
CA MET A 11 -8.28 -8.24 10.93
C MET A 11 -9.63 -8.33 10.22
N ASN A 12 -10.61 -8.92 10.87
CA ASN A 12 -11.94 -9.14 10.31
C ASN A 12 -12.94 -8.05 10.68
N TYR A 13 -12.65 -7.23 11.69
CA TYR A 13 -13.59 -6.24 12.20
C TYR A 13 -13.98 -5.21 11.13
N PHE A 14 -13.01 -4.49 10.58
CA PHE A 14 -13.28 -3.43 9.60
C PHE A 14 -13.90 -3.97 8.29
N PRO A 15 -13.39 -5.05 7.68
CA PRO A 15 -14.05 -5.66 6.53
C PRO A 15 -15.51 -6.02 6.81
N THR A 16 -15.81 -6.61 7.96
CA THR A 16 -17.18 -6.97 8.33
C THR A 16 -18.07 -5.75 8.49
N VAL A 17 -17.61 -4.72 9.19
CA VAL A 17 -18.38 -3.48 9.37
C VAL A 17 -18.65 -2.80 8.03
N LEU A 18 -17.64 -2.68 7.18
CA LEU A 18 -17.79 -2.04 5.86
C LEU A 18 -18.71 -2.83 4.94
N CYS A 19 -18.57 -4.16 4.91
CA CYS A 19 -19.40 -5.01 4.07
C CYS A 19 -20.87 -5.04 4.51
N ASN A 20 -21.15 -4.92 5.81
CA ASN A 20 -22.52 -4.86 6.32
C ASN A 20 -23.14 -3.46 6.29
N SER A 21 -22.39 -2.44 5.90
CA SER A 21 -22.91 -1.09 5.77
C SER A 21 -23.57 -0.88 4.40
N HIS A 22 -24.85 -0.54 4.36
CA HIS A 22 -25.55 -0.21 3.12
C HIS A 22 -24.91 0.97 2.36
N GLN A 23 -24.22 1.86 3.08
CA GLN A 23 -23.54 3.01 2.50
C GLN A 23 -22.21 2.62 1.88
N PHE A 24 -21.42 1.79 2.57
CA PHE A 24 -20.03 1.52 2.18
C PHE A 24 -19.84 0.23 1.36
N ASN A 25 -20.75 -0.75 1.48
CA ASN A 25 -20.60 -2.04 0.79
C ASN A 25 -20.45 -1.91 -0.74
N LYS A 26 -20.99 -0.84 -1.33
CA LYS A 26 -20.91 -0.55 -2.76
C LYS A 26 -19.60 0.12 -3.18
N THR A 27 -18.84 0.65 -2.22
CA THR A 27 -17.59 1.40 -2.44
C THR A 27 -16.35 0.63 -2.02
N VAL A 28 -16.53 -0.50 -1.33
CA VAL A 28 -15.40 -1.35 -0.92
C VAL A 28 -14.75 -1.99 -2.13
N LEU A 29 -13.45 -1.75 -2.25
CA LEU A 29 -12.59 -2.43 -3.19
C LEU A 29 -11.99 -3.64 -2.47
N ASN A 30 -12.37 -4.86 -2.86
CA ASN A 30 -11.86 -6.09 -2.25
C ASN A 30 -10.48 -6.47 -2.82
N ASP A 31 -9.51 -5.61 -2.54
CA ASP A 31 -8.11 -5.78 -2.90
C ASP A 31 -7.27 -5.12 -1.79
N ASN A 32 -6.27 -5.81 -1.29
CA ASN A 32 -5.41 -5.28 -0.22
C ASN A 32 -4.29 -4.38 -0.75
N LEU A 33 -4.18 -4.24 -2.07
CA LEU A 33 -3.16 -3.45 -2.76
C LEU A 33 -1.72 -3.87 -2.41
N LEU A 34 -1.55 -5.08 -1.90
CA LEU A 34 -0.30 -5.58 -1.34
C LEU A 34 0.30 -6.69 -2.22
N TYR A 35 1.58 -6.57 -2.54
CA TYR A 35 2.37 -7.66 -3.08
C TYR A 35 3.05 -8.42 -1.93
N ALA A 36 2.72 -9.69 -1.79
CA ALA A 36 3.31 -10.58 -0.79
C ALA A 36 3.36 -12.02 -1.32
N ILE A 37 4.44 -12.72 -1.02
CA ILE A 37 4.62 -14.13 -1.39
C ILE A 37 4.52 -14.98 -0.13
N PHE A 38 3.65 -15.97 -0.14
CA PHE A 38 3.49 -16.92 0.96
C PHE A 38 3.98 -18.31 0.57
N ASP A 39 4.47 -19.05 1.55
CA ASP A 39 4.79 -20.47 1.39
C ASP A 39 3.55 -21.30 1.04
N LYS A 40 3.77 -22.47 0.47
CA LYS A 40 2.71 -23.48 0.26
C LYS A 40 3.06 -24.74 1.05
N PRO A 41 2.33 -25.07 2.11
CA PRO A 41 1.17 -24.37 2.71
C PRO A 41 1.54 -23.02 3.29
N PRO A 42 0.59 -22.07 3.36
CA PRO A 42 0.88 -20.71 3.82
C PRO A 42 1.28 -20.70 5.30
N LYS A 43 2.37 -20.00 5.60
CA LYS A 43 2.79 -19.64 6.95
C LYS A 43 2.09 -18.35 7.40
N GLU A 44 2.18 -18.04 8.68
CA GLU A 44 1.60 -16.81 9.23
C GLU A 44 2.17 -15.54 8.60
N GLN A 45 3.44 -15.59 8.20
CA GLN A 45 4.12 -14.45 7.62
C GLN A 45 4.56 -14.74 6.18
N PRO A 46 4.53 -13.73 5.30
CA PRO A 46 5.04 -13.87 3.95
C PRO A 46 6.56 -14.10 3.93
N GLN A 47 7.06 -14.60 2.82
CA GLN A 47 8.49 -14.71 2.54
C GLN A 47 9.14 -13.31 2.47
N PHE A 48 10.45 -13.24 2.74
CA PHE A 48 11.20 -12.04 2.45
C PHE A 48 11.34 -11.86 0.94
N LEU A 49 10.97 -10.69 0.46
CA LEU A 49 11.19 -10.26 -0.92
C LEU A 49 12.63 -9.80 -1.09
N GLY A 50 13.24 -10.16 -2.19
CA GLY A 50 14.61 -9.80 -2.52
C GLY A 50 14.77 -9.33 -3.96
N PRO A 51 16.01 -9.17 -4.44
CA PRO A 51 16.29 -8.69 -5.79
C PRO A 51 15.66 -9.52 -6.92
N SER A 52 15.47 -10.84 -6.70
CA SER A 52 14.83 -11.75 -7.66
C SER A 52 13.34 -11.50 -7.84
N ASP A 53 12.69 -10.89 -6.85
CA ASP A 53 11.25 -10.65 -6.86
C ASP A 53 10.89 -9.28 -7.42
N TYR A 54 11.90 -8.44 -7.67
CA TYR A 54 11.71 -7.03 -8.03
C TYR A 54 10.81 -6.85 -9.24
N ASP A 55 11.10 -7.52 -10.34
CA ASP A 55 10.37 -7.31 -11.58
C ASP A 55 8.90 -7.73 -11.45
N LEU A 56 8.64 -8.89 -10.84
CA LEU A 56 7.27 -9.36 -10.57
C LEU A 56 6.52 -8.44 -9.62
N MET A 57 7.20 -7.90 -8.61
CA MET A 57 6.64 -6.94 -7.67
C MET A 57 6.20 -5.66 -8.40
N ILE A 58 7.03 -5.11 -9.29
CA ILE A 58 6.71 -3.90 -10.05
C ILE A 58 5.59 -4.17 -11.06
N GLU A 59 5.65 -5.28 -11.77
CA GLU A 59 4.63 -5.68 -12.75
C GLU A 59 3.25 -5.92 -12.11
N SER A 60 3.22 -6.35 -10.85
CA SER A 60 1.96 -6.55 -10.12
C SER A 60 1.11 -5.28 -10.02
N GLY A 61 1.74 -4.10 -10.08
CA GLY A 61 1.10 -2.81 -9.90
C GLY A 61 0.54 -2.59 -8.49
N ALA A 62 0.90 -3.42 -7.52
CA ALA A 62 0.51 -3.25 -6.13
C ALA A 62 1.07 -1.93 -5.57
N ALA A 63 0.30 -1.29 -4.69
CA ALA A 63 0.70 -0.02 -4.07
C ALA A 63 1.70 -0.23 -2.93
N PHE A 64 1.66 -1.41 -2.32
CA PHE A 64 2.49 -1.79 -1.18
C PHE A 64 3.15 -3.14 -1.45
N ALA A 65 4.28 -3.40 -0.81
CA ALA A 65 4.94 -4.70 -0.83
C ALA A 65 5.49 -5.05 0.55
N THR A 66 5.49 -6.32 0.85
CA THR A 66 6.04 -6.85 2.10
C THR A 66 6.48 -8.29 1.87
N ARG A 67 7.45 -8.80 2.52
CA ARG A 67 8.27 -8.38 3.66
C ARG A 67 9.69 -8.19 3.17
N PHE A 68 10.41 -7.20 3.68
CA PHE A 68 11.81 -6.99 3.32
C PHE A 68 12.73 -7.21 4.53
N GLN A 69 13.96 -7.65 4.27
CA GLN A 69 15.01 -7.60 5.28
C GLN A 69 15.51 -6.16 5.44
N SER A 70 15.96 -5.83 6.65
CA SER A 70 16.60 -4.54 6.88
C SER A 70 17.86 -4.41 5.98
N ASN A 71 17.98 -3.27 5.32
CA ASN A 71 19.09 -2.98 4.40
C ASN A 71 19.18 -3.90 3.16
N ASP A 72 18.09 -4.53 2.75
CA ASP A 72 18.08 -5.31 1.50
C ASP A 72 18.39 -4.42 0.30
N PRO A 73 19.27 -4.83 -0.62
CA PRO A 73 19.61 -4.06 -1.82
C PRO A 73 18.39 -3.69 -2.69
N VAL A 74 17.32 -4.49 -2.65
CA VAL A 74 16.09 -4.21 -3.39
C VAL A 74 15.43 -2.90 -2.93
N LEU A 75 15.58 -2.53 -1.66
CA LEU A 75 15.03 -1.28 -1.14
C LEU A 75 15.72 -0.06 -1.78
N ASN A 76 17.04 -0.11 -1.93
CA ASN A 76 17.81 0.94 -2.62
C ASN A 76 17.38 1.05 -4.09
N ARG A 77 17.11 -0.08 -4.73
CA ARG A 77 16.64 -0.11 -6.11
C ARG A 77 15.24 0.51 -6.24
N ILE A 78 14.33 0.21 -5.31
CA ILE A 78 13.01 0.84 -5.25
C ILE A 78 13.13 2.36 -5.06
N ASP A 79 14.00 2.80 -4.15
CA ASP A 79 14.20 4.22 -3.90
C ASP A 79 14.70 4.95 -5.14
N THR A 80 15.68 4.41 -5.84
CA THR A 80 16.27 5.06 -7.02
C THR A 80 15.40 4.96 -8.26
N GLU A 81 14.89 3.77 -8.61
CA GLU A 81 14.19 3.54 -9.88
C GLU A 81 12.69 3.91 -9.83
N ILE A 82 12.04 3.73 -8.68
CA ILE A 82 10.60 3.95 -8.54
C ILE A 82 10.26 5.28 -7.90
N LEU A 83 10.99 5.61 -6.84
CA LEU A 83 10.71 6.80 -6.04
C LEU A 83 11.57 8.00 -6.43
N ASN A 84 12.53 7.83 -7.34
CA ASN A 84 13.51 8.84 -7.75
C ASN A 84 14.19 9.51 -6.56
N ARG A 85 14.56 8.72 -5.55
CA ARG A 85 15.23 9.19 -4.36
C ARG A 85 16.70 8.79 -4.42
N GLY A 86 17.58 9.79 -4.35
CA GLY A 86 19.02 9.57 -4.15
C GLY A 86 19.38 9.38 -2.68
N PRO A 87 20.61 8.95 -2.39
CA PRO A 87 21.13 8.91 -1.03
C PRO A 87 20.99 10.27 -0.35
N GLY A 88 20.44 10.30 0.87
CA GLY A 88 20.24 11.53 1.63
C GLY A 88 19.02 12.39 1.25
N HIS A 89 18.21 11.95 0.30
CA HIS A 89 16.95 12.63 0.02
C HIS A 89 15.93 12.40 1.13
N ILE A 90 15.38 13.49 1.66
CA ILE A 90 14.31 13.44 2.64
C ILE A 90 13.00 13.02 1.95
N VAL A 91 12.27 12.15 2.61
CA VAL A 91 10.96 11.71 2.13
C VAL A 91 9.94 12.82 2.35
N PRO A 92 9.15 13.21 1.33
CA PRO A 92 8.04 14.15 1.54
C PRO A 92 7.11 13.61 2.65
N GLY A 93 6.75 14.49 3.59
CA GLY A 93 6.00 14.09 4.79
C GLY A 93 6.87 13.49 5.89
N GLY A 94 8.18 13.33 5.68
CA GLY A 94 9.15 13.09 6.73
C GLY A 94 9.27 14.33 7.64
N TRP A 95 9.78 14.11 8.84
CA TRP A 95 9.96 15.18 9.82
C TRP A 95 10.96 16.19 9.31
N CYS A 96 10.48 17.34 8.88
CA CYS A 96 11.31 18.51 8.65
C CYS A 96 11.49 19.22 9.98
N LEU A 97 12.60 18.98 10.64
CA LEU A 97 13.05 19.83 11.73
C LEU A 97 13.66 21.06 11.09
N GLY A 98 12.85 22.12 10.92
CA GLY A 98 13.28 23.38 10.30
C GLY A 98 14.50 23.94 11.02
N GLU A 99 15.69 23.66 10.48
CA GLU A 99 16.89 24.39 10.86
C GLU A 99 16.96 25.67 10.05
N PRO A 100 17.13 26.83 10.70
CA PRO A 100 17.25 28.10 10.00
C PRO A 100 18.44 28.06 9.02
N GLY A 101 18.16 28.13 7.73
CA GLY A 101 19.17 28.23 6.66
C GLY A 101 19.39 26.98 5.83
N ASN A 102 18.86 25.82 6.21
CA ASN A 102 18.95 24.59 5.42
C ASN A 102 17.64 23.80 5.44
N ASP A 103 16.55 24.53 5.15
CA ASP A 103 15.22 23.95 5.17
C ASP A 103 14.96 23.18 3.86
N THR A 104 15.31 21.91 3.87
CA THR A 104 15.00 20.98 2.78
C THR A 104 13.48 20.90 2.53
N CYS A 105 12.65 21.32 3.47
CA CYS A 105 11.19 21.38 3.30
C CYS A 105 10.78 22.51 2.35
N LEU A 106 11.52 23.63 2.30
CA LEU A 106 11.25 24.70 1.34
C LEU A 106 11.41 24.25 -0.11
N VAL A 107 12.28 23.26 -0.37
CA VAL A 107 12.46 22.67 -1.72
C VAL A 107 11.21 21.91 -2.17
N TRP A 108 10.37 21.46 -1.25
CA TRP A 108 9.15 20.72 -1.53
C TRP A 108 7.93 21.61 -1.78
N GLY A 109 8.04 22.91 -1.54
CA GLY A 109 6.98 23.89 -1.69
C GLY A 109 6.13 24.04 -0.43
N ASP A 110 4.91 24.51 -0.61
CA ASP A 110 3.97 24.77 0.47
C ASP A 110 3.57 23.46 1.19
N ALA A 111 3.84 23.37 2.50
CA ALA A 111 3.53 22.20 3.31
C ALA A 111 2.01 21.97 3.47
N ASP A 112 1.21 23.01 3.30
CA ASP A 112 -0.25 22.94 3.42
C ASP A 112 -0.93 22.53 2.11
N VAL A 113 -0.18 22.41 1.02
CA VAL A 113 -0.72 22.02 -0.29
C VAL A 113 -0.33 20.59 -0.65
N VAL A 114 -1.30 19.69 -0.66
CA VAL A 114 -1.12 18.32 -1.14
C VAL A 114 -0.98 18.32 -2.67
N ARG A 115 0.19 17.96 -3.17
CA ARG A 115 0.44 17.82 -4.61
C ARG A 115 0.60 16.34 -4.98
N PRO A 116 -0.23 15.83 -5.92
CA PRO A 116 -0.09 14.45 -6.37
C PRO A 116 1.26 14.21 -7.05
N GLY A 117 2.08 13.34 -6.49
CA GLY A 117 3.33 12.90 -7.09
C GLY A 117 3.16 11.69 -8.03
N SER A 118 4.29 11.16 -8.50
CA SER A 118 4.32 9.96 -9.35
C SER A 118 3.68 8.74 -8.67
N GLY A 119 3.84 8.60 -7.35
CA GLY A 119 3.22 7.54 -6.55
C GLY A 119 1.69 7.62 -6.55
N ALA A 120 1.14 8.82 -6.40
CA ALA A 120 -0.31 9.04 -6.45
C ALA A 120 -0.89 8.64 -7.80
N ARG A 121 -0.21 8.97 -8.90
CA ARG A 121 -0.65 8.59 -10.25
C ARG A 121 -0.60 7.08 -10.48
N ARG A 122 0.39 6.38 -9.92
CA ARG A 122 0.45 4.91 -9.98
C ARG A 122 -0.71 4.27 -9.22
N LEU A 123 -1.00 4.78 -8.02
CA LEU A 123 -2.13 4.32 -7.22
C LEU A 123 -3.46 4.58 -7.93
N GLU A 124 -3.66 5.76 -8.48
CA GLU A 124 -4.85 6.11 -9.30
C GLU A 124 -5.04 5.11 -10.44
N LYS A 125 -4.00 4.86 -11.24
CA LYS A 125 -4.04 3.90 -12.34
C LYS A 125 -4.43 2.49 -11.86
N ARG A 126 -3.90 2.05 -10.72
CA ARG A 126 -4.24 0.76 -10.11
C ARG A 126 -5.70 0.72 -9.69
N ILE A 127 -6.17 1.72 -8.95
CA ILE A 127 -7.56 1.81 -8.46
C ILE A 127 -8.54 1.85 -9.64
N VAL A 128 -8.29 2.70 -10.64
CA VAL A 128 -9.13 2.78 -11.84
C VAL A 128 -9.17 1.44 -12.58
N GLY A 129 -8.02 0.77 -12.71
CA GLY A 129 -7.95 -0.57 -13.31
C GLY A 129 -8.77 -1.62 -12.56
N LEU A 130 -8.72 -1.59 -11.23
CA LEU A 130 -9.52 -2.50 -10.38
C LEU A 130 -11.01 -2.20 -10.46
N LEU A 131 -11.41 -0.93 -10.51
CA LEU A 131 -12.80 -0.50 -10.62
C LEU A 131 -13.41 -0.81 -12.00
N SER A 132 -12.63 -0.71 -13.07
CA SER A 132 -13.09 -0.97 -14.44
C SER A 132 -13.16 -2.46 -14.79
N ASN A 133 -12.50 -3.32 -14.00
CA ASN A 133 -12.49 -4.75 -14.25
C ASN A 133 -13.80 -5.41 -13.78
N GLY A 134 -14.38 -6.31 -14.60
CA GLY A 134 -15.55 -7.10 -14.23
C GLY A 134 -15.35 -7.97 -12.96
N ARG A 135 -14.11 -8.18 -12.53
CA ARG A 135 -13.79 -8.80 -11.23
C ARG A 135 -14.22 -7.94 -10.05
N PHE A 136 -14.23 -6.61 -10.19
CA PHE A 136 -14.72 -5.71 -9.14
C PHE A 136 -16.15 -6.05 -8.73
N ARG A 137 -17.03 -6.30 -9.70
CA ARG A 137 -18.42 -6.64 -9.43
C ARG A 137 -18.59 -8.01 -8.75
N ARG A 138 -17.72 -8.97 -9.02
CA ARG A 138 -17.75 -10.33 -8.46
C ARG A 138 -17.14 -10.41 -7.06
N ASN A 139 -16.22 -9.52 -6.74
CA ASN A 139 -15.50 -9.49 -5.47
C ASN A 139 -16.06 -8.44 -4.49
N ARG A 140 -17.27 -7.98 -4.72
CA ARG A 140 -17.96 -7.11 -3.74
C ARG A 140 -18.34 -7.89 -2.50
N CYS A 141 -18.56 -7.16 -1.42
CA CYS A 141 -19.23 -7.71 -0.25
C CYS A 141 -20.53 -8.37 -0.68
N VAL A 142 -20.68 -9.67 -0.41
CA VAL A 142 -21.95 -10.38 -0.60
C VAL A 142 -22.73 -10.17 0.68
N VAL A 143 -23.78 -9.34 0.63
CA VAL A 143 -24.75 -9.26 1.72
C VAL A 143 -25.66 -10.46 1.56
N VAL A 144 -25.62 -11.41 2.49
CA VAL A 144 -26.61 -12.48 2.60
C VAL A 144 -27.83 -11.85 3.25
N GLU A 145 -28.93 -11.70 2.49
CA GLU A 145 -30.23 -11.30 3.00
C GLU A 145 -30.85 -12.39 3.88
#